data_cf64ddc982b7f0119de59f4b9425a9b2
#
_entry.id   cf64ddc982b7f0119de59f4b9425a9b2
#
_cell.length_a   1.000
_cell.length_b   1.000
_cell.length_c   1.000
_cell.angle_alpha   90.00
_cell.angle_beta   90.00
_cell.angle_gamma   90.00
#
_symmetry.space_group_name_H-M   'P 1'
#
loop_
_entity.id
_entity.type
_entity.pdbx_description
1 polymer ?
#
loop_
_entity_poly.entity_id
_entity_poly.type
_entity_poly.pdbx_seq_one_letter_code
_entity_poly.pdbx_strand_id
1 'polypeptide(L)'
;MASPNSNDVIQPFAITTPRLIILPTPIAVSLKPYRQLYAALHADASFCEMGFGTHFPVRNWTDDETRGVIETRDIGRSWRRYAIGDFAVGLRETVQSDQNPSRISIIDKENFDILAGSNFENLGRIEWVGYAGIRDASTTSLPPREAGDPALPPWQEMVEIRYGVSPKFWGGGLAKEAAEAIMHWAIEKRGVKRFIAETERDNERSAKLLQKLGFVHSGTDYWKEPSEIEWELIVK
;
A
#
# COMPACT_ATOMS: atom_id res chain seq x y z
N MET A 1 -24.84 4.17 3.81
CA MET A 1 -23.98 5.36 3.66
C MET A 1 -23.65 5.48 2.18
N ALA A 2 -23.77 6.67 1.59
CA ALA A 2 -23.54 6.88 0.17
C ALA A 2 -22.07 6.58 -0.17
N SER A 3 -21.86 5.83 -1.27
CA SER A 3 -20.53 5.73 -1.90
C SER A 3 -20.07 7.15 -2.25
N PRO A 4 -18.79 7.50 -2.09
CA PRO A 4 -18.28 8.78 -2.57
C PRO A 4 -18.60 8.88 -4.06
N ASN A 5 -19.04 10.05 -4.50
CA ASN A 5 -19.38 10.31 -5.90
C ASN A 5 -18.17 9.94 -6.77
N SER A 6 -18.40 9.17 -7.81
CA SER A 6 -17.41 8.62 -8.73
C SER A 6 -16.64 9.66 -9.57
N ASN A 7 -16.79 10.94 -9.29
CA ASN A 7 -16.12 12.07 -9.94
C ASN A 7 -15.22 12.91 -9.04
N ASP A 8 -15.00 12.52 -7.78
CA ASP A 8 -14.05 13.23 -6.95
C ASP A 8 -12.62 12.90 -7.41
N VAL A 9 -12.05 13.81 -8.19
CA VAL A 9 -10.62 13.80 -8.51
C VAL A 9 -9.87 13.85 -7.18
N ILE A 10 -9.10 12.79 -6.89
CA ILE A 10 -8.27 12.75 -5.69
C ILE A 10 -7.36 13.95 -5.71
N GLN A 11 -7.55 14.86 -4.74
CA GLN A 11 -6.65 16.01 -4.61
C GLN A 11 -5.22 15.51 -4.38
N PRO A 12 -4.23 16.06 -5.07
CA PRO A 12 -2.84 15.66 -4.90
C PRO A 12 -2.39 15.82 -3.44
N PHE A 13 -1.74 14.80 -2.93
CA PHE A 13 -1.09 14.82 -1.62
C PHE A 13 0.08 13.84 -1.59
N ALA A 14 0.95 13.98 -0.59
CA ALA A 14 2.01 13.04 -0.30
C ALA A 14 2.05 12.76 1.21
N ILE A 15 2.63 11.64 1.59
CA ILE A 15 3.00 11.35 2.97
C ILE A 15 4.53 11.34 3.02
N THR A 16 5.13 12.01 3.98
CA THR A 16 6.57 11.96 4.21
C THR A 16 6.89 11.41 5.58
N THR A 17 8.01 10.70 5.65
CA THR A 17 8.60 10.17 6.88
C THR A 17 10.06 10.60 6.94
N PRO A 18 10.84 10.19 7.96
CA PRO A 18 12.27 10.49 7.98
C PRO A 18 13.05 10.06 6.73
N ARG A 19 12.66 8.93 6.13
CA ARG A 19 13.41 8.32 5.03
C ARG A 19 12.62 8.19 3.74
N LEU A 20 11.28 8.38 3.78
CA LEU A 20 10.42 8.05 2.66
C LEU A 20 9.58 9.24 2.20
N ILE A 21 9.33 9.25 0.90
CA ILE A 21 8.23 9.96 0.26
C ILE A 21 7.26 8.92 -0.29
N ILE A 22 5.98 9.09 -0.01
CA ILE A 22 4.94 8.11 -0.29
C ILE A 22 3.82 8.81 -1.05
N LEU A 23 3.58 8.38 -2.30
CA LEU A 23 2.61 9.00 -3.20
C LEU A 23 1.45 8.06 -3.53
N PRO A 24 0.20 8.53 -3.50
CA PRO A 24 -0.93 7.76 -4.03
C PRO A 24 -0.68 7.30 -5.47
N THR A 25 -1.02 6.05 -5.79
CA THR A 25 -0.84 5.52 -7.15
C THR A 25 -1.57 6.29 -8.25
N PRO A 26 -2.73 6.95 -8.03
CA PRO A 26 -3.32 7.85 -9.02
C PRO A 26 -2.40 8.98 -9.50
N ILE A 27 -1.44 9.39 -8.67
CA ILE A 27 -0.41 10.36 -9.03
C ILE A 27 0.81 9.63 -9.58
N ALA A 28 1.30 8.64 -8.84
CA ALA A 28 2.54 7.93 -9.14
C ALA A 28 2.49 7.17 -10.48
N VAL A 29 1.32 6.75 -10.95
CA VAL A 29 1.14 6.06 -12.23
C VAL A 29 1.59 6.90 -13.43
N SER A 30 1.62 8.22 -13.32
CA SER A 30 2.13 9.12 -14.36
C SER A 30 3.67 9.09 -14.44
N LEU A 31 4.34 8.68 -13.36
CA LEU A 31 5.80 8.68 -13.24
C LEU A 31 6.39 7.41 -13.86
N LYS A 32 7.12 7.55 -14.96
CA LYS A 32 7.77 6.42 -15.62
C LYS A 32 8.73 5.65 -14.70
N PRO A 33 9.58 6.30 -13.87
CA PRO A 33 10.47 5.58 -12.94
C PRO A 33 9.71 4.67 -11.95
N TYR A 34 8.54 5.09 -11.46
CA TYR A 34 7.72 4.24 -10.60
C TYR A 34 7.15 3.03 -11.36
N ARG A 35 6.63 3.22 -12.57
CA ARG A 35 6.14 2.10 -13.38
C ARG A 35 7.26 1.10 -13.71
N GLN A 36 8.47 1.57 -14.00
CA GLN A 36 9.64 0.72 -14.20
C GLN A 36 9.96 -0.10 -12.95
N LEU A 37 9.95 0.51 -11.76
CA LEU A 37 10.09 -0.23 -10.51
C LEU A 37 8.98 -1.28 -10.35
N TYR A 38 7.72 -0.88 -10.53
CA TYR A 38 6.57 -1.79 -10.37
C TYR A 38 6.68 -3.02 -11.28
N ALA A 39 7.03 -2.81 -12.55
CA ALA A 39 7.30 -3.89 -13.50
C ALA A 39 8.48 -4.77 -13.04
N ALA A 40 9.58 -4.17 -12.61
CA ALA A 40 10.76 -4.89 -12.14
C ALA A 40 10.47 -5.76 -10.90
N LEU A 41 9.65 -5.27 -9.96
CA LEU A 41 9.22 -6.06 -8.80
C LEU A 41 8.46 -7.32 -9.22
N HIS A 42 7.53 -7.19 -10.16
CA HIS A 42 6.73 -8.34 -10.63
C HIS A 42 7.48 -9.26 -11.60
N ALA A 43 8.63 -8.85 -12.10
CA ALA A 43 9.56 -9.67 -12.86
C ALA A 43 10.62 -10.37 -11.97
N ASP A 44 10.76 -9.96 -10.71
CA ASP A 44 11.70 -10.53 -9.76
C ASP A 44 11.08 -11.76 -9.06
N ALA A 45 11.70 -12.93 -9.26
CA ALA A 45 11.21 -14.18 -8.70
C ALA A 45 11.22 -14.17 -7.17
N SER A 46 12.26 -13.61 -6.54
CA SER A 46 12.36 -13.55 -5.08
C SER A 46 11.30 -12.66 -4.46
N PHE A 47 10.98 -11.54 -5.14
CA PHE A 47 9.90 -10.66 -4.73
C PHE A 47 8.54 -11.34 -4.87
N CYS A 48 8.29 -12.00 -6.01
CA CYS A 48 7.03 -12.69 -6.28
C CYS A 48 6.79 -13.83 -5.29
N GLU A 49 7.80 -14.68 -5.07
CA GLU A 49 7.73 -15.77 -4.11
C GLU A 49 7.46 -15.28 -2.69
N MET A 50 8.17 -14.24 -2.25
CA MET A 50 8.00 -13.68 -0.91
C MET A 50 6.65 -13.02 -0.71
N GLY A 51 6.13 -12.33 -1.73
CA GLY A 51 4.91 -11.52 -1.63
C GLY A 51 3.62 -12.27 -1.97
N PHE A 52 3.71 -13.35 -2.76
CA PHE A 52 2.53 -14.01 -3.35
C PHE A 52 2.60 -15.55 -3.31
N GLY A 53 3.65 -16.11 -2.69
CA GLY A 53 3.86 -17.56 -2.60
C GLY A 53 4.66 -18.17 -3.75
N THR A 54 5.16 -19.40 -3.52
CA THR A 54 6.11 -20.11 -4.39
C THR A 54 5.61 -20.41 -5.82
N HIS A 55 4.31 -20.41 -6.03
CA HIS A 55 3.69 -20.72 -7.33
C HIS A 55 3.27 -19.48 -8.12
N PHE A 56 3.52 -18.28 -7.58
CA PHE A 56 3.12 -17.06 -8.26
C PHE A 56 4.05 -16.80 -9.48
N PRO A 57 3.52 -16.71 -10.70
CA PRO A 57 4.35 -16.54 -11.88
C PRO A 57 4.89 -15.12 -11.98
N VAL A 58 6.18 -14.99 -12.30
CA VAL A 58 6.77 -13.69 -12.66
C VAL A 58 6.07 -13.10 -13.88
N ARG A 59 6.05 -11.76 -13.96
CA ARG A 59 5.38 -11.01 -15.02
C ARG A 59 6.36 -10.02 -15.66
N ASN A 60 6.54 -10.14 -16.97
CA ASN A 60 7.38 -9.22 -17.74
C ASN A 60 6.47 -8.25 -18.51
N TRP A 61 6.03 -7.20 -17.83
CA TRP A 61 5.14 -6.19 -18.41
C TRP A 61 5.92 -5.08 -19.11
N THR A 62 5.42 -4.64 -20.25
CA THR A 62 5.78 -3.36 -20.87
C THR A 62 5.33 -2.20 -20.00
N ASP A 63 5.77 -0.97 -20.33
CA ASP A 63 5.35 0.25 -19.60
C ASP A 63 3.82 0.46 -19.68
N ASP A 64 3.23 0.23 -20.85
CA ASP A 64 1.78 0.38 -21.05
C ASP A 64 0.97 -0.69 -20.33
N GLU A 65 1.42 -1.95 -20.35
CA GLU A 65 0.80 -3.03 -19.59
C GLU A 65 0.90 -2.75 -18.09
N THR A 66 2.04 -2.27 -17.60
CA THR A 66 2.24 -1.88 -16.20
C THR A 66 1.28 -0.77 -15.80
N ARG A 67 1.16 0.27 -16.63
CA ARG A 67 0.17 1.33 -16.42
C ARG A 67 -1.23 0.76 -16.34
N GLY A 68 -1.64 -0.06 -17.30
CA GLY A 68 -2.97 -0.68 -17.34
C GLY A 68 -3.26 -1.56 -16.12
N VAL A 69 -2.27 -2.30 -15.63
CA VAL A 69 -2.40 -3.12 -14.41
C VAL A 69 -2.65 -2.24 -13.18
N ILE A 70 -1.86 -1.18 -12.98
CA ILE A 70 -2.03 -0.25 -11.86
C ILE A 70 -3.39 0.44 -11.95
N GLU A 71 -3.77 0.96 -13.12
CA GLU A 71 -5.04 1.65 -13.34
C GLU A 71 -6.25 0.75 -13.07
N THR A 72 -6.18 -0.50 -13.48
CA THR A 72 -7.31 -1.43 -13.35
C THR A 72 -7.40 -2.03 -11.94
N ARG A 73 -6.27 -2.56 -11.43
CA ARG A 73 -6.28 -3.36 -10.20
C ARG A 73 -6.30 -2.53 -8.94
N ASP A 74 -5.63 -1.38 -8.93
CA ASP A 74 -5.59 -0.51 -7.77
C ASP A 74 -6.48 0.72 -7.93
N ILE A 75 -6.21 1.59 -8.91
CA ILE A 75 -6.96 2.84 -9.06
C ILE A 75 -8.46 2.57 -9.28
N GLY A 76 -8.78 1.65 -10.18
CA GLY A 76 -10.16 1.31 -10.51
C GLY A 76 -10.92 0.63 -9.39
N ARG A 77 -10.30 -0.34 -8.70
CA ARG A 77 -10.97 -1.14 -7.67
C ARG A 77 -10.97 -0.51 -6.29
N SER A 78 -9.93 0.28 -5.96
CA SER A 78 -9.72 0.81 -4.61
C SER A 78 -9.88 2.34 -4.56
N TRP A 79 -9.02 3.09 -5.23
CA TRP A 79 -9.03 4.55 -5.14
C TRP A 79 -10.33 5.19 -5.59
N ARG A 80 -10.87 4.81 -6.75
CA ARG A 80 -12.14 5.36 -7.27
C ARG A 80 -13.34 4.97 -6.44
N ARG A 81 -13.26 3.87 -5.70
CA ARG A 81 -14.40 3.32 -4.97
C ARG A 81 -14.44 3.77 -3.51
N TYR A 82 -13.28 3.77 -2.85
CA TYR A 82 -13.19 4.03 -1.41
C TYR A 82 -12.24 5.17 -1.06
N ALA A 83 -11.57 5.77 -2.05
CA ALA A 83 -10.51 6.75 -1.89
C ALA A 83 -9.38 6.23 -0.94
N ILE A 84 -9.08 4.95 -1.05
CA ILE A 84 -7.94 4.24 -0.49
C ILE A 84 -7.34 3.36 -1.57
N GLY A 85 -6.07 2.97 -1.43
CA GLY A 85 -5.39 2.11 -2.41
C GLY A 85 -3.90 2.02 -2.13
N ASP A 86 -3.16 1.63 -3.15
CA ASP A 86 -1.71 1.54 -3.07
C ASP A 86 -1.05 2.92 -3.22
N PHE A 87 0.16 3.00 -2.70
CA PHE A 87 1.04 4.15 -2.76
C PHE A 87 2.40 3.70 -3.29
N ALA A 88 3.01 4.52 -4.12
CA ALA A 88 4.41 4.39 -4.47
C ALA A 88 5.28 4.82 -3.28
N VAL A 89 6.31 4.05 -2.97
CA VAL A 89 7.26 4.31 -1.89
C VAL A 89 8.62 4.62 -2.49
N GLY A 90 9.13 5.83 -2.23
CA GLY A 90 10.43 6.31 -2.68
C GLY A 90 11.31 6.77 -1.52
N LEU A 91 12.61 6.82 -1.77
CA LEU A 91 13.56 7.39 -0.81
C LEU A 91 13.45 8.91 -0.80
N ARG A 92 13.42 9.48 0.37
CA ARG A 92 13.48 10.92 0.58
C ARG A 92 14.92 11.35 0.76
N GLU A 93 15.37 12.37 0.02
CA GLU A 93 16.62 13.03 0.33
C GLU A 93 16.54 13.66 1.72
N THR A 94 17.51 13.35 2.56
CA THR A 94 17.54 13.86 3.95
C THR A 94 17.84 15.34 3.91
N VAL A 95 16.84 16.17 4.18
CA VAL A 95 17.05 17.61 4.36
C VAL A 95 17.53 17.83 5.80
N GLN A 96 18.74 18.33 5.96
CA GLN A 96 19.37 18.62 7.28
C GLN A 96 18.59 19.60 8.17
N SER A 97 17.54 20.21 7.65
CA SER A 97 16.74 21.22 8.36
C SER A 97 15.46 20.68 9.05
N ASP A 98 15.18 19.37 8.96
CA ASP A 98 14.00 18.81 9.61
C ASP A 98 14.17 18.82 11.14
N GLN A 99 13.51 19.77 11.80
CA GLN A 99 13.54 19.95 13.26
C GLN A 99 12.94 18.76 14.04
N ASN A 100 12.26 17.83 13.38
CA ASN A 100 11.71 16.61 13.98
C ASN A 100 11.75 15.43 13.00
N PRO A 101 12.89 14.70 12.89
CA PRO A 101 13.07 13.62 11.93
C PRO A 101 12.18 12.38 12.18
N SER A 102 11.45 12.33 13.29
CA SER A 102 10.61 11.18 13.67
C SER A 102 9.16 11.33 13.22
N ARG A 103 8.79 12.38 12.52
CA ARG A 103 7.39 12.72 12.25
C ARG A 103 6.91 12.22 10.90
N ILE A 104 5.80 11.48 10.90
CA ILE A 104 4.97 11.29 9.72
C ILE A 104 4.25 12.60 9.44
N SER A 105 4.31 13.09 8.19
CA SER A 105 3.65 14.33 7.78
C SER A 105 2.83 14.09 6.52
N ILE A 106 1.60 14.58 6.52
CA ILE A 106 0.73 14.57 5.36
C ILE A 106 0.86 15.93 4.68
N ILE A 107 1.36 15.92 3.46
CA ILE A 107 1.58 17.10 2.62
C ILE A 107 0.32 17.32 1.80
N ASP A 108 -0.38 18.40 2.05
CA ASP A 108 -1.59 18.79 1.32
C ASP A 108 -1.29 19.28 -0.10
N LYS A 109 -2.34 19.61 -0.85
CA LYS A 109 -2.24 20.03 -2.25
C LYS A 109 -1.31 21.22 -2.45
N GLU A 110 -1.38 22.25 -1.61
CA GLU A 110 -0.60 23.49 -1.79
C GLU A 110 0.88 23.21 -1.64
N ASN A 111 1.25 22.45 -0.61
CA ASN A 111 2.62 22.05 -0.35
C ASN A 111 3.10 20.93 -1.30
N PHE A 112 2.16 20.13 -1.82
CA PHE A 112 2.46 19.08 -2.80
C PHE A 112 2.99 19.67 -4.11
N ASP A 113 2.41 20.76 -4.60
CA ASP A 113 2.86 21.41 -5.84
C ASP A 113 4.31 21.93 -5.71
N ILE A 114 4.68 22.42 -4.53
CA ILE A 114 6.07 22.81 -4.21
C ILE A 114 7.00 21.59 -4.19
N LEU A 115 6.58 20.53 -3.53
CA LEU A 115 7.33 19.27 -3.44
C LEU A 115 7.56 18.64 -4.82
N ALA A 116 6.53 18.60 -5.64
CA ALA A 116 6.55 17.96 -6.96
C ALA A 116 7.39 18.71 -7.98
N GLY A 117 7.45 20.05 -7.87
CA GLY A 117 8.08 20.91 -8.87
C GLY A 117 7.26 21.00 -10.17
N SER A 118 7.74 21.79 -11.10
CA SER A 118 7.09 21.95 -12.40
C SER A 118 7.00 20.61 -13.13
N ASN A 119 5.81 20.25 -13.61
CA ASN A 119 5.57 18.98 -14.32
C ASN A 119 6.09 17.74 -13.61
N PHE A 120 6.05 17.71 -12.27
CA PHE A 120 6.53 16.61 -11.44
C PHE A 120 8.02 16.27 -11.60
N GLU A 121 8.85 17.24 -11.99
CA GLU A 121 10.28 17.01 -12.26
C GLU A 121 11.04 16.47 -11.03
N ASN A 122 10.70 16.96 -9.83
CA ASN A 122 11.33 16.49 -8.59
C ASN A 122 10.94 15.03 -8.29
N LEU A 123 9.68 14.66 -8.53
CA LEU A 123 9.20 13.29 -8.34
C LEU A 123 9.80 12.31 -9.36
N GLY A 124 10.17 12.80 -10.55
CA GLY A 124 10.85 12.00 -11.56
C GLY A 124 12.28 11.59 -11.20
N ARG A 125 12.90 12.26 -10.22
CA ARG A 125 14.27 11.97 -9.73
C ARG A 125 14.33 11.07 -8.53
N ILE A 126 13.18 10.74 -7.92
CA ILE A 126 13.09 9.90 -6.72
C ILE A 126 13.54 8.48 -7.05
N GLU A 127 14.36 7.89 -6.19
CA GLU A 127 14.63 6.45 -6.20
C GLU A 127 13.44 5.73 -5.57
N TRP A 128 12.59 5.16 -6.42
CA TRP A 128 11.45 4.34 -5.99
C TRP A 128 11.93 2.99 -5.51
N VAL A 129 11.42 2.51 -4.37
CA VAL A 129 11.91 1.30 -3.70
C VAL A 129 10.84 0.24 -3.53
N GLY A 130 9.57 0.59 -3.69
CA GLY A 130 8.47 -0.35 -3.53
C GLY A 130 7.11 0.31 -3.62
N TYR A 131 6.13 -0.41 -3.13
CA TYR A 131 4.79 0.08 -2.86
C TYR A 131 4.31 -0.38 -1.48
N ALA A 132 3.37 0.34 -0.92
CA ALA A 132 2.60 -0.10 0.22
C ALA A 132 1.20 0.49 0.09
N GLY A 133 0.21 -0.10 0.72
CA GLY A 133 -1.15 0.40 0.54
C GLY A 133 -2.16 -0.29 1.42
N ILE A 134 -3.39 0.13 1.24
CA ILE A 134 -4.56 -0.43 1.91
C ILE A 134 -5.69 -0.60 0.89
N ARG A 135 -6.49 -1.63 1.07
CA ARG A 135 -7.66 -1.87 0.22
C ARG A 135 -8.81 -2.42 1.04
N ASP A 136 -10.03 -2.29 0.55
CA ASP A 136 -11.15 -3.02 1.10
C ASP A 136 -11.05 -4.49 0.71
N ALA A 137 -10.75 -5.35 1.66
CA ALA A 137 -10.58 -6.78 1.42
C ALA A 137 -11.85 -7.43 0.87
N SER A 138 -13.01 -6.98 1.31
CA SER A 138 -14.31 -7.56 0.91
C SER A 138 -14.58 -7.50 -0.59
N THR A 139 -13.96 -6.56 -1.30
CA THR A 139 -14.14 -6.38 -2.76
C THR A 139 -12.90 -6.66 -3.59
N THR A 140 -11.74 -6.88 -2.96
CA THR A 140 -10.49 -7.00 -3.69
C THR A 140 -9.75 -8.31 -3.49
N SER A 141 -9.83 -8.93 -2.31
CA SER A 141 -9.02 -10.09 -1.95
C SER A 141 -9.77 -11.27 -1.36
N LEU A 142 -10.88 -11.04 -0.65
CA LEU A 142 -11.63 -12.15 -0.09
C LEU A 142 -12.28 -13.03 -1.18
N PRO A 143 -12.39 -14.33 -0.95
CA PRO A 143 -13.14 -15.22 -1.81
C PRO A 143 -14.64 -14.82 -1.85
N PRO A 144 -15.39 -15.25 -2.87
CA PRO A 144 -16.84 -15.07 -2.91
C PRO A 144 -17.50 -15.63 -1.66
N ARG A 145 -18.48 -14.90 -1.13
CA ARG A 145 -19.24 -15.33 0.07
C ARG A 145 -20.17 -16.47 -0.28
N GLU A 146 -20.29 -17.41 0.65
CA GLU A 146 -21.15 -18.57 0.55
C GLU A 146 -22.40 -18.44 1.44
N ALA A 147 -23.42 -19.26 1.17
CA ALA A 147 -24.61 -19.31 2.01
C ALA A 147 -24.24 -19.81 3.41
N GLY A 148 -24.53 -18.98 4.43
CA GLY A 148 -24.21 -19.28 5.83
C GLY A 148 -22.96 -18.56 6.35
N ASP A 149 -22.18 -17.91 5.49
CA ASP A 149 -21.08 -17.08 5.94
C ASP A 149 -21.57 -15.91 6.81
N PRO A 150 -20.91 -15.59 7.93
CA PRO A 150 -21.24 -14.44 8.76
C PRO A 150 -21.20 -13.13 7.96
N ALA A 151 -22.06 -12.17 8.25
CA ALA A 151 -22.02 -10.85 7.64
C ALA A 151 -20.65 -10.18 7.91
N LEU A 152 -20.07 -9.58 6.85
CA LEU A 152 -18.82 -8.85 7.01
C LEU A 152 -19.07 -7.51 7.73
N PRO A 153 -18.10 -7.04 8.54
CA PRO A 153 -18.09 -5.69 9.08
C PRO A 153 -18.13 -4.62 7.99
N PRO A 154 -18.41 -3.35 8.35
CA PRO A 154 -18.24 -2.22 7.43
C PRO A 154 -16.83 -2.15 6.86
N TRP A 155 -16.68 -1.56 5.67
CA TRP A 155 -15.38 -1.52 4.97
C TRP A 155 -14.25 -0.91 5.82
N GLN A 156 -14.55 0.04 6.72
CA GLN A 156 -13.56 0.63 7.63
C GLN A 156 -12.94 -0.36 8.62
N GLU A 157 -13.56 -1.52 8.78
CA GLU A 157 -13.09 -2.63 9.61
C GLU A 157 -12.59 -3.82 8.79
N MET A 158 -12.61 -3.69 7.45
CA MET A 158 -12.17 -4.70 6.49
C MET A 158 -11.02 -4.17 5.62
N VAL A 159 -10.17 -3.32 6.19
CA VAL A 159 -9.07 -2.69 5.48
C VAL A 159 -7.82 -3.57 5.54
N GLU A 160 -7.48 -4.18 4.43
CA GLU A 160 -6.29 -5.00 4.29
C GLU A 160 -5.06 -4.12 4.05
N ILE A 161 -4.02 -4.31 4.86
CA ILE A 161 -2.70 -3.70 4.65
C ILE A 161 -1.86 -4.56 3.72
N ARG A 162 -1.12 -3.92 2.82
CA ARG A 162 -0.21 -4.61 1.92
C ARG A 162 1.05 -3.78 1.69
N TYR A 163 2.16 -4.45 1.43
CA TYR A 163 3.45 -3.82 1.19
C TYR A 163 4.37 -4.73 0.39
N GLY A 164 5.21 -4.12 -0.43
CA GLY A 164 6.24 -4.81 -1.18
C GLY A 164 7.39 -3.86 -1.46
N VAL A 165 8.60 -4.23 -1.02
CA VAL A 165 9.82 -3.47 -1.21
C VAL A 165 10.81 -4.31 -2.00
N SER A 166 11.52 -3.69 -2.93
CA SER A 166 12.54 -4.36 -3.73
C SER A 166 13.53 -5.13 -2.86
N PRO A 167 13.91 -6.36 -3.25
CA PRO A 167 14.88 -7.18 -2.53
C PRO A 167 16.16 -6.44 -2.15
N LYS A 168 16.61 -5.51 -2.98
CA LYS A 168 17.77 -4.62 -2.72
C LYS A 168 17.67 -3.86 -1.38
N PHE A 169 16.46 -3.61 -0.89
CA PHE A 169 16.19 -2.81 0.31
C PHE A 169 15.64 -3.62 1.48
N TRP A 170 15.60 -4.94 1.37
CA TRP A 170 15.13 -5.79 2.47
C TRP A 170 16.01 -5.65 3.72
N GLY A 171 15.40 -5.83 4.88
CA GLY A 171 16.09 -5.70 6.17
C GLY A 171 16.28 -4.27 6.66
N GLY A 172 16.10 -3.26 5.78
CA GLY A 172 16.26 -1.83 6.11
C GLY A 172 15.09 -1.20 6.88
N GLY A 173 13.99 -1.93 7.09
CA GLY A 173 12.80 -1.43 7.82
C GLY A 173 11.92 -0.48 7.01
N LEU A 174 12.16 -0.30 5.70
CA LEU A 174 11.39 0.64 4.87
C LEU A 174 9.93 0.21 4.70
N ALA A 175 9.66 -1.10 4.57
CA ALA A 175 8.30 -1.61 4.48
C ALA A 175 7.48 -1.29 5.75
N LYS A 176 8.09 -1.45 6.94
CA LYS A 176 7.46 -1.09 8.21
C LYS A 176 7.14 0.40 8.28
N GLU A 177 8.12 1.25 7.96
CA GLU A 177 7.97 2.71 7.98
C GLU A 177 6.88 3.19 7.02
N ALA A 178 6.82 2.62 5.80
CA ALA A 178 5.78 2.91 4.82
C ALA A 178 4.40 2.46 5.31
N ALA A 179 4.28 1.25 5.85
CA ALA A 179 3.04 0.72 6.39
C ALA A 179 2.51 1.58 7.55
N GLU A 180 3.37 1.94 8.51
CA GLU A 180 3.03 2.84 9.64
C GLU A 180 2.50 4.19 9.14
N ALA A 181 3.14 4.77 8.14
CA ALA A 181 2.75 6.07 7.59
C ALA A 181 1.38 6.01 6.88
N ILE A 182 1.13 4.95 6.11
CA ILE A 182 -0.14 4.76 5.42
C ILE A 182 -1.27 4.45 6.41
N MET A 183 -1.01 3.62 7.42
CA MET A 183 -1.99 3.33 8.48
C MET A 183 -2.35 4.61 9.24
N HIS A 184 -1.37 5.44 9.59
CA HIS A 184 -1.62 6.74 10.24
C HIS A 184 -2.52 7.63 9.38
N TRP A 185 -2.21 7.77 8.08
CA TRP A 185 -3.04 8.52 7.14
C TRP A 185 -4.46 7.94 7.04
N ALA A 186 -4.58 6.61 6.98
CA ALA A 186 -5.88 5.94 6.85
C ALA A 186 -6.77 6.15 8.08
N ILE A 187 -6.20 6.11 9.26
CA ILE A 187 -6.91 6.41 10.51
C ILE A 187 -7.39 7.87 10.50
N GLU A 188 -6.47 8.80 10.24
CA GLU A 188 -6.74 10.24 10.31
C GLU A 188 -7.69 10.73 9.22
N LYS A 189 -7.49 10.28 7.97
CA LYS A 189 -8.20 10.84 6.80
C LYS A 189 -9.35 9.98 6.30
N ARG A 190 -9.38 8.68 6.65
CA ARG A 190 -10.38 7.74 6.12
C ARG A 190 -11.22 7.08 7.21
N GLY A 191 -10.91 7.33 8.49
CA GLY A 191 -11.67 6.78 9.62
C GLY A 191 -11.58 5.26 9.70
N VAL A 192 -10.46 4.68 9.30
CA VAL A 192 -10.22 3.23 9.43
C VAL A 192 -10.17 2.86 10.90
N LYS A 193 -10.89 1.80 11.25
CA LYS A 193 -11.05 1.32 12.63
C LYS A 193 -10.34 0.00 12.90
N ARG A 194 -10.09 -0.76 11.85
CA ARG A 194 -9.43 -2.06 11.94
C ARG A 194 -8.64 -2.32 10.66
N PHE A 195 -7.42 -2.77 10.81
CA PHE A 195 -6.62 -3.31 9.72
C PHE A 195 -6.58 -4.82 9.83
N ILE A 196 -6.59 -5.48 8.68
CA ILE A 196 -6.45 -6.93 8.56
C ILE A 196 -5.32 -7.25 7.58
N ALA A 197 -4.77 -8.44 7.67
CA ALA A 197 -3.79 -8.97 6.74
C ALA A 197 -3.85 -10.50 6.75
N GLU A 198 -3.35 -11.10 5.69
CA GLU A 198 -3.00 -12.51 5.66
C GLU A 198 -1.52 -12.69 5.31
N THR A 199 -0.94 -13.78 5.75
CA THR A 199 0.41 -14.20 5.39
C THR A 199 0.47 -15.71 5.30
N GLU A 200 1.22 -16.23 4.32
CA GLU A 200 1.65 -17.63 4.35
C GLU A 200 2.32 -17.95 5.70
N ARG A 201 2.07 -19.15 6.25
CA ARG A 201 2.66 -19.59 7.53
C ARG A 201 4.18 -19.54 7.54
N ASP A 202 4.80 -19.80 6.40
CA ASP A 202 6.25 -19.83 6.24
C ASP A 202 6.84 -18.42 5.95
N ASN A 203 6.00 -17.39 5.75
CA ASN A 203 6.45 -16.04 5.53
C ASN A 203 6.77 -15.33 6.86
N GLU A 204 7.82 -15.81 7.53
CA GLU A 204 8.28 -15.24 8.81
C GLU A 204 8.62 -13.74 8.72
N ARG A 205 9.03 -13.24 7.55
CA ARG A 205 9.40 -11.82 7.37
C ARG A 205 8.17 -10.93 7.50
N SER A 206 7.08 -11.26 6.80
CA SER A 206 5.81 -10.55 6.94
C SER A 206 5.23 -10.69 8.33
N ALA A 207 5.22 -11.90 8.91
CA ALA A 207 4.75 -12.13 10.27
C ALA A 207 5.49 -11.23 11.30
N LYS A 208 6.83 -11.19 11.25
CA LYS A 208 7.66 -10.33 12.13
C LYS A 208 7.39 -8.83 11.89
N LEU A 209 7.09 -8.43 10.66
CA LEU A 209 6.75 -7.04 10.35
C LEU A 209 5.38 -6.69 10.94
N LEU A 210 4.35 -7.51 10.71
CA LEU A 210 3.01 -7.30 11.27
C LEU A 210 3.04 -7.24 12.80
N GLN A 211 3.76 -8.14 13.46
CA GLN A 211 3.95 -8.10 14.92
C GLN A 211 4.57 -6.77 15.38
N LYS A 212 5.59 -6.26 14.66
CA LYS A 212 6.22 -4.96 14.96
C LYS A 212 5.29 -3.76 14.71
N LEU A 213 4.27 -3.92 13.87
CA LEU A 213 3.20 -2.95 13.65
C LEU A 213 2.10 -3.04 14.72
N GLY A 214 2.13 -4.07 15.57
CA GLY A 214 1.15 -4.29 16.63
C GLY A 214 -0.01 -5.20 16.23
N PHE A 215 0.06 -5.85 15.07
CA PHE A 215 -0.94 -6.85 14.69
C PHE A 215 -0.83 -8.10 15.58
N VAL A 216 -1.98 -8.72 15.81
CA VAL A 216 -2.14 -10.00 16.48
C VAL A 216 -2.89 -10.98 15.58
N HIS A 217 -2.85 -12.26 15.89
CA HIS A 217 -3.69 -13.23 15.18
C HIS A 217 -5.16 -12.92 15.42
N SER A 218 -5.93 -12.80 14.34
CA SER A 218 -7.34 -12.39 14.43
C SER A 218 -8.27 -13.49 14.93
N GLY A 219 -7.92 -14.75 14.70
CA GLY A 219 -8.81 -15.89 14.90
C GLY A 219 -9.98 -15.95 13.91
N THR A 220 -9.96 -15.12 12.86
CA THR A 220 -10.91 -15.16 11.74
C THR A 220 -10.44 -16.13 10.65
N ASP A 221 -11.35 -16.45 9.73
CA ASP A 221 -11.10 -17.30 8.55
C ASP A 221 -11.76 -16.64 7.32
N TYR A 222 -11.39 -15.39 7.07
CA TYR A 222 -11.98 -14.60 5.99
C TYR A 222 -11.55 -15.08 4.60
N TRP A 223 -10.26 -15.46 4.48
CA TRP A 223 -9.68 -15.92 3.20
C TRP A 223 -9.93 -17.40 2.96
N LYS A 224 -10.26 -18.19 3.99
CA LYS A 224 -10.51 -19.66 3.90
C LYS A 224 -9.31 -20.43 3.34
N GLU A 225 -8.09 -19.95 3.63
CA GLU A 225 -6.84 -20.53 3.15
C GLU A 225 -6.06 -21.18 4.31
N PRO A 226 -6.06 -22.54 4.43
CA PRO A 226 -5.43 -23.24 5.55
C PRO A 226 -3.91 -23.01 5.66
N SER A 227 -3.24 -22.65 4.56
CA SER A 227 -1.80 -22.35 4.52
C SER A 227 -1.46 -20.98 5.10
N GLU A 228 -2.44 -20.12 5.31
CA GLU A 228 -2.27 -18.74 5.73
C GLU A 228 -2.56 -18.54 7.23
N ILE A 229 -2.13 -17.40 7.73
CA ILE A 229 -2.45 -16.86 9.06
C ILE A 229 -3.09 -15.50 8.85
N GLU A 230 -4.24 -15.30 9.48
CA GLU A 230 -4.93 -14.02 9.47
C GLU A 230 -4.54 -13.17 10.68
N TRP A 231 -4.34 -11.89 10.43
CA TRP A 231 -3.88 -10.90 11.38
C TRP A 231 -4.86 -9.74 11.46
N GLU A 232 -4.91 -9.11 12.62
CA GLU A 232 -5.68 -7.87 12.81
C GLU A 232 -4.97 -6.87 13.71
N LEU A 233 -5.29 -5.59 13.48
CA LEU A 233 -4.98 -4.48 14.36
C LEU A 233 -6.23 -3.62 14.53
N ILE A 234 -6.75 -3.56 15.76
CA ILE A 234 -7.88 -2.70 16.11
C ILE A 234 -7.36 -1.34 16.53
N VAL A 235 -7.86 -0.29 15.89
CA VAL A 235 -7.52 1.10 16.22
C VAL A 235 -8.24 1.49 17.51
N LYS A 236 -7.49 1.99 18.48
CA LYS A 236 -7.99 2.42 19.80
C LYS A 236 -8.40 3.88 19.79
#